data_ebe141fbf1dfd929c7985a8a35337656
#
_entry.id   ebe141fbf1dfd929c7985a8a35337656
#
_cell.length_a   1.000
_cell.length_b   1.000
_cell.length_c   1.000
_cell.angle_alpha   90.00
_cell.angle_beta   90.00
_cell.angle_gamma   90.00
#
_symmetry.space_group_name_H-M   'P 1'
#
loop_
_entity.id
_entity.type
_entity.pdbx_description
1 polymer ?
#
loop_
_entity_poly.entity_id
_entity_poly.type
_entity_poly.pdbx_seq_one_letter_code
_entity_poly.pdbx_strand_id
1 'polypeptide(L)'
;NKLIIDAVKDNIFFMIINNNTYSVTHENSKNNYEKLIILLIDFLKNNNLGISDIGSIYINRGPGSFAGIRNSLSTIKAIHMIKKIDYYCFSFKDFENETNIKYENIPIFAVNLASKKI
;
A
#
# COMPACT_ATOMS: atom_id res chain seq x y z
N ASN A 1 -7.86 8.26 -7.53
CA ASN A 1 -7.75 7.43 -6.32
C ASN A 1 -6.30 7.03 -6.09
N LYS A 2 -5.83 7.21 -4.88
CA LYS A 2 -4.50 6.76 -4.44
C LYS A 2 -4.64 5.53 -3.57
N LEU A 3 -3.87 4.49 -3.87
CA LEU A 3 -3.89 3.24 -3.12
C LEU A 3 -2.60 3.11 -2.32
N ILE A 4 -2.72 2.76 -1.05
CA ILE A 4 -1.57 2.51 -0.17
C ILE A 4 -1.58 1.04 0.22
N ILE A 5 -0.42 0.39 0.14
CA ILE A 5 -0.23 -1.00 0.55
C ILE A 5 0.92 -1.06 1.55
N ASP A 6 0.64 -1.63 2.71
CA ASP A 6 1.62 -1.81 3.77
C ASP A 6 1.51 -3.23 4.33
N ALA A 7 2.49 -4.07 4.05
CA ALA A 7 2.56 -5.46 4.50
C ALA A 7 3.89 -5.75 5.21
N VAL A 8 4.45 -4.76 5.90
CA VAL A 8 5.78 -4.88 6.50
C VAL A 8 5.79 -5.36 7.95
N LYS A 9 4.64 -5.33 8.63
CA LYS A 9 4.50 -5.76 10.03
C LYS A 9 3.52 -6.92 10.16
N ASP A 10 2.84 -7.00 11.29
CA ASP A 10 1.94 -8.11 11.62
C ASP A 10 0.66 -8.12 10.80
N ASN A 11 0.35 -7.01 10.15
CA ASN A 11 -0.86 -6.87 9.35
C ASN A 11 -0.56 -6.46 7.93
N ILE A 12 -1.42 -6.87 7.01
CA ILE A 12 -1.51 -6.35 5.65
C ILE A 12 -2.56 -5.26 5.67
N PHE A 13 -2.17 -4.07 5.27
CA PHE A 13 -3.02 -2.89 5.31
C PHE A 13 -3.19 -2.32 3.91
N PHE A 14 -4.44 -2.09 3.52
CA PHE A 14 -4.79 -1.37 2.28
C PHE A 14 -5.57 -0.11 2.62
N MET A 15 -5.26 0.98 1.96
CA MET A 15 -6.00 2.22 2.11
C MET A 15 -6.21 2.88 0.75
N ILE A 16 -7.42 3.40 0.52
CA ILE A 16 -7.72 4.25 -0.63
C ILE A 16 -7.92 5.66 -0.12
N ILE A 17 -7.23 6.61 -0.75
CA ILE A 17 -7.39 8.04 -0.47
C ILE A 17 -7.96 8.72 -1.72
N ASN A 18 -9.14 9.30 -1.56
CA ASN A 18 -9.75 10.20 -2.52
C ASN A 18 -10.43 11.34 -1.71
N ASN A 19 -11.66 11.71 -2.00
CA ASN A 19 -12.39 12.66 -1.15
C ASN A 19 -12.67 12.10 0.26
N ASN A 20 -12.72 10.77 0.37
CA ASN A 20 -12.86 10.05 1.64
C ASN A 20 -11.70 9.05 1.75
N THR A 21 -11.54 8.47 2.94
CA THR A 21 -10.52 7.46 3.20
C THR A 21 -11.18 6.15 3.58
N TYR A 22 -10.82 5.07 2.89
CA TYR A 22 -11.30 3.72 3.14
C TYR A 22 -10.10 2.82 3.42
N SER A 23 -10.22 1.94 4.40
CA SER A 23 -9.12 1.03 4.73
C SER A 23 -9.61 -0.34 5.15
N VAL A 24 -8.73 -1.34 5.05
CA VAL A 24 -8.94 -2.70 5.54
C VAL A 24 -7.61 -3.25 6.05
N THR A 25 -7.70 -4.13 7.03
CA THR A 25 -6.54 -4.78 7.63
C THR A 25 -6.76 -6.30 7.62
N HIS A 26 -5.74 -7.04 7.20
CA HIS A 26 -5.70 -8.50 7.28
C HIS A 26 -4.47 -8.93 8.08
N GLU A 27 -4.52 -10.11 8.69
CA GLU A 27 -3.33 -10.68 9.30
C GLU A 27 -2.27 -10.94 8.22
N ASN A 28 -1.00 -10.60 8.51
CA ASN A 28 0.11 -10.84 7.59
C ASN A 28 0.61 -12.29 7.75
N SER A 29 -0.25 -13.25 7.42
CA SER A 29 0.03 -14.66 7.43
C SER A 29 0.42 -15.15 6.04
N LYS A 30 1.07 -16.32 5.98
CA LYS A 30 1.43 -16.94 4.70
C LYS A 30 0.21 -17.11 3.78
N ASN A 31 -0.91 -17.53 4.34
CA ASN A 31 -2.15 -17.71 3.57
C ASN A 31 -2.60 -16.37 2.94
N ASN A 32 -2.44 -15.27 3.64
CA ASN A 32 -2.87 -13.96 3.17
C ASN A 32 -1.87 -13.30 2.22
N TYR A 33 -0.56 -13.30 2.55
CA TYR A 33 0.39 -12.61 1.66
C TYR A 33 0.64 -13.35 0.35
N GLU A 34 0.37 -14.66 0.29
CA GLU A 34 0.46 -15.41 -0.97
C GLU A 34 -0.71 -15.13 -1.92
N LYS A 35 -1.83 -14.59 -1.41
CA LYS A 35 -2.99 -14.21 -2.23
C LYS A 35 -3.29 -12.72 -2.16
N LEU A 36 -2.24 -11.91 -2.09
CA LEU A 36 -2.36 -10.47 -1.90
C LEU A 36 -3.22 -9.80 -2.96
N ILE A 37 -3.07 -10.21 -4.23
CA ILE A 37 -3.85 -9.64 -5.33
C ILE A 37 -5.36 -9.90 -5.16
N ILE A 38 -5.72 -11.07 -4.65
CA ILE A 38 -7.12 -11.43 -4.40
C ILE A 38 -7.70 -10.53 -3.30
N LEU A 39 -6.95 -10.37 -2.21
CA LEU A 39 -7.37 -9.49 -1.10
C LEU A 39 -7.52 -8.04 -1.58
N LEU A 40 -6.60 -7.58 -2.43
CA LEU A 40 -6.65 -6.24 -2.98
C LEU A 40 -7.88 -6.03 -3.88
N ILE A 41 -8.14 -6.97 -4.79
CA ILE A 41 -9.30 -6.90 -5.67
C ILE A 41 -10.60 -6.88 -4.87
N ASP A 42 -10.70 -7.72 -3.83
CA ASP A 42 -11.88 -7.75 -2.96
C ASP A 42 -12.08 -6.43 -2.22
N PHE A 43 -11.00 -5.83 -1.74
CA PHE A 43 -11.05 -4.53 -1.09
C PHE A 43 -11.55 -3.45 -2.03
N LEU A 44 -11.03 -3.39 -3.23
CA LEU A 44 -11.46 -2.43 -4.25
C LEU A 44 -12.95 -2.63 -4.58
N LYS A 45 -13.34 -3.88 -4.80
CA LYS A 45 -14.72 -4.24 -5.14
C LYS A 45 -15.70 -3.84 -4.05
N ASN A 46 -15.33 -4.03 -2.78
CA ASN A 46 -16.15 -3.64 -1.63
C ASN A 46 -16.35 -2.12 -1.55
N ASN A 47 -15.50 -1.36 -2.22
CA ASN A 47 -15.59 0.10 -2.30
C ASN A 47 -16.04 0.56 -3.70
N ASN A 48 -16.63 -0.34 -4.48
CA ASN A 48 -17.14 -0.07 -5.83
C ASN A 48 -16.06 0.42 -6.81
N LEU A 49 -14.84 -0.11 -6.66
CA LEU A 49 -13.69 0.25 -7.50
C LEU A 49 -13.10 -0.97 -8.18
N GLY A 50 -12.49 -0.74 -9.33
CA GLY A 50 -11.62 -1.69 -9.99
C GLY A 50 -10.19 -1.17 -10.03
N ILE A 51 -9.24 -2.01 -10.44
CA ILE A 51 -7.82 -1.60 -10.54
C ILE A 51 -7.67 -0.40 -11.49
N SER A 52 -8.44 -0.34 -12.57
CA SER A 52 -8.36 0.77 -13.53
C SER A 52 -8.79 2.12 -12.96
N ASP A 53 -9.45 2.13 -11.79
CA ASP A 53 -9.83 3.36 -11.10
C ASP A 53 -8.71 3.94 -10.24
N ILE A 54 -7.59 3.22 -10.09
CA ILE A 54 -6.46 3.64 -9.29
C ILE A 54 -5.49 4.43 -10.15
N GLY A 55 -5.17 5.65 -9.72
CA GLY A 55 -4.24 6.53 -10.43
C GLY A 55 -2.79 6.34 -10.03
N SER A 56 -2.54 6.00 -8.77
CA SER A 56 -1.19 5.76 -8.27
C SER A 56 -1.22 4.82 -7.06
N ILE A 57 -0.11 4.10 -6.86
CA ILE A 57 0.03 3.13 -5.78
C ILE A 57 1.25 3.51 -4.94
N TYR A 58 1.11 3.45 -3.62
CA TYR A 58 2.17 3.73 -2.66
C TYR A 58 2.40 2.51 -1.79
N ILE A 59 3.64 2.03 -1.72
CA ILE A 59 3.96 0.79 -1.05
C ILE A 59 5.07 1.01 -0.01
N ASN A 60 4.86 0.44 1.18
CA ASN A 60 5.89 0.43 2.21
C ASN A 60 6.88 -0.72 1.92
N ARG A 61 8.16 -0.37 1.79
CA ARG A 61 9.24 -1.35 1.54
C ARG A 61 10.05 -1.70 2.78
N GLY A 62 9.57 -1.31 3.94
CA GLY A 62 10.17 -1.75 5.19
C GLY A 62 11.01 -0.71 5.94
N PRO A 63 11.88 -1.20 6.79
CA PRO A 63 12.20 -2.62 7.05
C PRO A 63 11.07 -3.37 7.77
N GLY A 64 11.01 -4.69 7.56
CA GLY A 64 9.99 -5.54 8.20
C GLY A 64 9.90 -6.92 7.56
N SER A 65 8.69 -7.46 7.48
CA SER A 65 8.41 -8.78 6.92
C SER A 65 8.94 -8.91 5.50
N PHE A 66 9.96 -9.76 5.31
CA PHE A 66 10.55 -10.01 4.00
C PHE A 66 9.52 -10.54 3.00
N ALA A 67 8.72 -11.53 3.43
CA ALA A 67 7.70 -12.13 2.56
C ALA A 67 6.60 -11.12 2.19
N GLY A 68 6.12 -10.34 3.16
CA GLY A 68 5.10 -9.33 2.92
C GLY A 68 5.57 -8.25 1.94
N ILE A 69 6.80 -7.76 2.13
CA ILE A 69 7.40 -6.75 1.26
C ILE A 69 7.59 -7.31 -0.15
N ARG A 70 8.17 -8.49 -0.28
CA ARG A 70 8.42 -9.12 -1.57
C ARG A 70 7.13 -9.36 -2.35
N ASN A 71 6.11 -9.91 -1.70
CA ASN A 71 4.83 -10.19 -2.34
C ASN A 71 4.10 -8.90 -2.73
N SER A 72 4.17 -7.87 -1.89
CA SER A 72 3.61 -6.56 -2.21
C SER A 72 4.28 -5.96 -3.45
N LEU A 73 5.61 -5.94 -3.50
CA LEU A 73 6.36 -5.41 -4.64
C LEU A 73 6.08 -6.19 -5.92
N SER A 74 6.05 -7.52 -5.85
CA SER A 74 5.76 -8.35 -7.01
C SER A 74 4.37 -8.10 -7.57
N THR A 75 3.38 -7.97 -6.69
CA THR A 75 1.99 -7.69 -7.06
C THR A 75 1.89 -6.33 -7.77
N ILE A 76 2.53 -5.31 -7.22
CA ILE A 76 2.47 -3.96 -7.78
C ILE A 76 3.20 -3.85 -9.09
N LYS A 77 4.36 -4.50 -9.21
CA LYS A 77 5.10 -4.51 -10.48
C LYS A 77 4.28 -5.17 -11.58
N ALA A 78 3.55 -6.25 -11.28
CA ALA A 78 2.67 -6.88 -12.23
C ALA A 78 1.53 -5.94 -12.66
N ILE A 79 0.92 -5.24 -11.72
CA ILE A 79 -0.14 -4.26 -12.01
C ILE A 79 0.42 -3.13 -12.88
N HIS A 80 1.60 -2.62 -12.55
CA HIS A 80 2.27 -1.57 -13.34
C HIS A 80 2.51 -2.02 -14.77
N MET A 81 2.99 -3.24 -14.96
CA MET A 81 3.27 -3.77 -16.30
C MET A 81 2.01 -3.89 -17.16
N ILE A 82 0.89 -4.31 -16.57
CA ILE A 82 -0.33 -4.60 -17.30
C ILE A 82 -1.21 -3.35 -17.44
N LYS A 83 -1.38 -2.57 -16.37
CA LYS A 83 -2.30 -1.44 -16.33
C LYS A 83 -1.63 -0.07 -16.45
N LYS A 84 -0.30 -0.03 -16.46
CA LYS A 84 0.49 1.22 -16.55
C LYS A 84 0.20 2.21 -15.42
N ILE A 85 -0.12 1.71 -14.24
CA ILE A 85 -0.33 2.53 -13.05
C ILE A 85 1.01 2.79 -12.40
N ASP A 86 1.34 4.05 -12.14
CA ASP A 86 2.58 4.42 -11.47
C ASP A 86 2.58 4.00 -10.02
N TYR A 87 3.73 3.58 -9.51
CA TYR A 87 3.87 3.22 -8.11
C TYR A 87 5.10 3.90 -7.50
N TYR A 88 5.02 4.15 -6.20
CA TYR A 88 6.05 4.83 -5.43
C TYR A 88 6.31 4.06 -4.14
N CYS A 89 7.57 3.99 -3.73
CA CYS A 89 7.96 3.29 -2.51
C CYS A 89 8.28 4.29 -1.41
N PHE A 90 7.90 3.95 -0.19
CA PHE A 90 8.33 4.65 1.01
C PHE A 90 8.85 3.64 2.02
N SER A 91 9.54 4.13 3.05
CA SER A 91 10.05 3.27 4.13
C SER A 91 9.92 3.99 5.46
N PHE A 92 10.09 3.25 6.56
CA PHE A 92 10.09 3.86 7.88
C PHE A 92 11.19 4.89 8.06
N LYS A 93 12.28 4.79 7.31
CA LYS A 93 13.38 5.76 7.34
C LYS A 93 12.94 7.15 6.89
N ASP A 94 11.94 7.24 6.05
CA ASP A 94 11.39 8.53 5.59
C ASP A 94 10.76 9.32 6.73
N PHE A 95 10.49 8.67 7.86
CA PHE A 95 9.81 9.25 9.03
C PHE A 95 10.70 9.32 10.28
N GLU A 96 11.99 9.05 10.17
CA GLU A 96 12.91 8.99 11.34
C GLU A 96 12.92 10.27 12.17
N ASN A 97 12.75 11.43 11.53
CA ASN A 97 12.79 12.73 12.19
C ASN A 97 11.43 13.19 12.72
N GLU A 98 10.39 12.36 12.51
CA GLU A 98 9.03 12.71 12.91
C GLU A 98 8.66 11.97 14.20
N THR A 99 8.78 12.65 15.33
CA THR A 99 8.72 12.02 16.65
C THR A 99 7.31 11.71 17.16
N ASN A 100 6.26 12.24 16.56
CA ASN A 100 4.90 12.12 17.08
C ASN A 100 3.85 11.71 16.05
N ILE A 101 4.26 11.05 14.98
CA ILE A 101 3.31 10.59 13.96
C ILE A 101 2.63 9.32 14.46
N LYS A 102 1.31 9.36 14.56
CA LYS A 102 0.51 8.17 14.83
C LYS A 102 0.53 7.28 13.58
N TYR A 103 0.54 5.97 13.80
CA TYR A 103 0.61 4.99 12.71
C TYR A 103 -0.48 5.22 11.65
N GLU A 104 -1.68 5.58 12.05
CA GLU A 104 -2.79 5.86 11.14
C GLU A 104 -2.57 7.05 10.21
N ASN A 105 -1.64 7.95 10.56
CA ASN A 105 -1.29 9.12 9.74
C ASN A 105 -0.10 8.88 8.81
N ILE A 106 0.63 7.77 9.01
CA ILE A 106 1.80 7.43 8.18
C ILE A 106 1.43 7.31 6.70
N PRO A 107 0.33 6.67 6.31
CA PRO A 107 -0.03 6.56 4.90
C PRO A 107 -0.21 7.91 4.21
N ILE A 108 -0.85 8.87 4.88
CA ILE A 108 -1.07 10.21 4.33
C ILE A 108 0.27 10.93 4.17
N PHE A 109 1.14 10.82 5.18
CA PHE A 109 2.49 11.38 5.14
C PHE A 109 3.31 10.78 4.01
N ALA A 110 3.25 9.46 3.84
CA ALA A 110 3.96 8.73 2.80
C ALA A 110 3.57 9.21 1.40
N VAL A 111 2.29 9.42 1.16
CA VAL A 111 1.79 9.94 -0.11
C VAL A 111 2.39 11.30 -0.40
N ASN A 112 2.40 12.20 0.58
CA ASN A 112 2.94 13.54 0.42
C ASN A 112 4.44 13.53 0.14
N LEU A 113 5.20 12.72 0.86
CA LEU A 113 6.64 12.59 0.67
C LEU A 113 6.99 11.97 -0.69
N ALA A 114 6.32 10.90 -1.06
CA ALA A 114 6.56 10.21 -2.32
C ALA A 114 6.27 11.14 -3.51
N SER A 115 5.21 11.91 -3.42
CA SER A 115 4.85 12.88 -4.47
C SER A 115 5.91 13.97 -4.65
N LYS A 116 6.70 14.27 -3.62
CA LYS A 116 7.78 15.26 -3.71
C LYS A 116 9.08 14.70 -4.27
N LYS A 117 9.26 13.39 -4.28
CA LYS A 117 10.50 12.73 -4.73
C LYS A 117 10.52 12.45 -6.22
N ILE A 118 9.43 12.71 -6.87
CA ILE A 118 9.28 12.53 -8.31
C ILE A 118 9.38 13.87 -8.99
#